data_51b0cdf1e2ec0c2eb61ff861101dd427
#
_entry.id   51b0cdf1e2ec0c2eb61ff861101dd427
#
_cell.length_a   1.000
_cell.length_b   1.000
_cell.length_c   1.000
_cell.angle_alpha   90.00
_cell.angle_beta   90.00
_cell.angle_gamma   90.00
#
_symmetry.space_group_name_H-M   'P 1'
#
loop_
_entity.id
_entity.type
_entity.pdbx_description
1 polymer ?
#
loop_
_entity_poly.entity_id
_entity_poly.type
_entity_poly.pdbx_seq_one_letter_code
_entity_poly.pdbx_strand_id
1 'polypeptide(L)'
;MIMVDYLQLMQIPGSSGDNRTNEISEISRSLKGLAKEFNCPVIALSQLNRSLEQRPNKRPINSDLRESGAIEQDADIIMFVYRDEVYHPETEYKGVAEIIIGKQRNGPIGTTRLAFLGKYSRFENLAPGSYQFDDE
;
A
#
# COMPACT_ATOMS: atom_id res chain seq x y z
N MET A 1 -13.96 -11.82 1.68
CA MET A 1 -12.89 -10.90 1.27
C MET A 1 -12.57 -11.12 -0.21
N ILE A 2 -12.40 -10.04 -0.96
CA ILE A 2 -12.00 -10.06 -2.36
C ILE A 2 -10.62 -9.42 -2.46
N MET A 3 -9.68 -10.07 -3.16
CA MET A 3 -8.35 -9.52 -3.42
C MET A 3 -8.14 -9.33 -4.92
N VAL A 4 -7.57 -8.17 -5.28
CA VAL A 4 -7.25 -7.82 -6.67
C VAL A 4 -5.75 -7.55 -6.78
N ASP A 5 -5.06 -8.32 -7.58
CA ASP A 5 -3.64 -8.19 -7.85
C ASP A 5 -3.43 -7.95 -9.35
N TYR A 6 -3.14 -6.77 -9.73
CA TYR A 6 -3.11 -5.47 -9.10
C TYR A 6 -3.90 -4.48 -9.97
N LEU A 7 -4.26 -3.31 -9.42
CA LEU A 7 -5.16 -2.34 -10.07
C LEU A 7 -4.76 -1.98 -11.50
N GLN A 8 -3.47 -1.79 -11.76
CA GLN A 8 -2.96 -1.34 -13.04
C GLN A 8 -3.06 -2.39 -14.16
N LEU A 9 -3.39 -3.64 -13.82
CA LEU A 9 -3.70 -4.69 -14.79
C LEU A 9 -5.18 -4.70 -15.22
N MET A 10 -6.04 -4.03 -14.47
CA MET A 10 -7.45 -3.95 -14.79
C MET A 10 -7.68 -2.98 -15.96
N GLN A 11 -8.63 -3.33 -16.81
CA GLN A 11 -9.02 -2.53 -17.96
C GLN A 11 -10.55 -2.49 -18.04
N ILE A 12 -11.08 -1.36 -18.52
CA ILE A 12 -12.49 -1.23 -18.82
C ILE A 12 -12.71 -1.57 -20.30
N PRO A 13 -13.56 -2.54 -20.61
CA PRO A 13 -13.86 -2.88 -22.02
C PRO A 13 -14.36 -1.64 -22.79
N GLY A 14 -13.74 -1.39 -23.95
CA GLY A 14 -14.08 -0.27 -24.80
C GLY A 14 -13.44 1.07 -24.47
N SER A 15 -12.62 1.14 -23.41
CA SER A 15 -11.82 2.33 -23.15
C SER A 15 -10.65 2.41 -24.15
N SER A 16 -10.46 3.59 -24.76
CA SER A 16 -9.44 3.79 -25.80
C SER A 16 -8.03 4.02 -25.26
N GLY A 17 -7.77 3.77 -23.99
CA GLY A 17 -6.44 3.92 -23.37
C GLY A 17 -5.94 5.36 -23.25
N ASP A 18 -6.60 6.31 -23.86
CA ASP A 18 -6.14 7.71 -23.92
C ASP A 18 -6.28 8.47 -22.59
N ASN A 19 -6.98 7.91 -21.60
CA ASN A 19 -7.12 8.53 -20.28
C ASN A 19 -7.09 7.49 -19.16
N ARG A 20 -5.89 7.01 -18.87
CA ARG A 20 -5.66 6.01 -17.81
C ARG A 20 -6.09 6.49 -16.42
N THR A 21 -5.95 7.78 -16.14
CA THR A 21 -6.39 8.38 -14.87
C THR A 21 -7.90 8.22 -14.67
N ASN A 22 -8.70 8.49 -15.69
CA ASN A 22 -10.16 8.30 -15.62
C ASN A 22 -10.53 6.83 -15.49
N GLU A 23 -9.84 5.95 -16.19
CA GLU A 23 -10.06 4.49 -16.09
C GLU A 23 -9.78 3.98 -14.67
N ILE A 24 -8.66 4.36 -14.07
CA ILE A 24 -8.33 4.01 -12.68
C ILE A 24 -9.35 4.58 -11.70
N SER A 25 -9.83 5.80 -11.94
CA SER A 25 -10.88 6.42 -11.11
C SER A 25 -12.17 5.62 -11.15
N GLU A 26 -12.58 5.14 -12.31
CA GLU A 26 -13.77 4.32 -12.48
C GLU A 26 -13.60 2.93 -11.84
N ILE A 27 -12.44 2.30 -12.01
CA ILE A 27 -12.11 1.03 -11.35
C ILE A 27 -12.15 1.17 -9.84
N SER A 28 -11.52 2.20 -9.28
CA SER A 28 -11.51 2.48 -7.84
C SER A 28 -12.93 2.61 -7.28
N ARG A 29 -13.76 3.39 -7.94
CA ARG A 29 -15.17 3.58 -7.57
C ARG A 29 -15.97 2.29 -7.65
N SER A 30 -15.74 1.48 -8.69
CA SER A 30 -16.40 0.19 -8.88
C SER A 30 -16.02 -0.81 -7.79
N LEU A 31 -14.76 -0.85 -7.36
CA LEU A 31 -14.31 -1.69 -6.26
C LEU A 31 -14.94 -1.28 -4.93
N LYS A 32 -15.09 0.02 -4.69
CA LYS A 32 -15.81 0.53 -3.52
C LYS A 32 -17.28 0.09 -3.54
N GLY A 33 -17.93 0.19 -4.69
CA GLY A 33 -19.31 -0.28 -4.89
C GLY A 33 -19.44 -1.78 -4.63
N LEU A 34 -18.48 -2.58 -5.11
CA LEU A 34 -18.45 -4.01 -4.91
C LEU A 34 -18.35 -4.38 -3.42
N ALA A 35 -17.50 -3.70 -2.67
CA ALA A 35 -17.36 -3.91 -1.23
C ALA A 35 -18.68 -3.65 -0.49
N LYS A 36 -19.39 -2.59 -0.88
CA LYS A 36 -20.71 -2.25 -0.30
C LYS A 36 -21.79 -3.25 -0.70
N GLU A 37 -21.82 -3.64 -1.96
CA GLU A 37 -22.84 -4.57 -2.49
C GLU A 37 -22.75 -5.94 -1.81
N PHE A 38 -21.57 -6.49 -1.68
CA PHE A 38 -21.35 -7.80 -1.07
C PHE A 38 -21.05 -7.74 0.43
N ASN A 39 -21.04 -6.56 1.03
CA ASN A 39 -20.73 -6.34 2.44
C ASN A 39 -19.47 -7.11 2.89
N CYS A 40 -18.41 -6.99 2.11
CA CYS A 40 -17.14 -7.64 2.40
C CYS A 40 -15.96 -6.72 2.10
N PRO A 41 -14.81 -6.93 2.76
CA PRO A 41 -13.59 -6.20 2.44
C PRO A 41 -13.13 -6.51 1.01
N VAL A 42 -12.75 -5.47 0.28
CA VAL A 42 -12.03 -5.56 -1.00
C VAL A 42 -10.64 -4.98 -0.80
N ILE A 43 -9.62 -5.80 -1.01
CA ILE A 43 -8.21 -5.41 -0.93
C ILE A 43 -7.66 -5.38 -2.34
N ALA A 44 -7.21 -4.20 -2.77
CA ALA A 44 -6.58 -4.03 -4.06
C ALA A 44 -5.10 -3.69 -3.89
N LEU A 45 -4.23 -4.43 -4.56
CA LEU A 45 -2.82 -4.12 -4.65
C LEU A 45 -2.62 -3.03 -5.70
N SER A 46 -1.70 -2.13 -5.45
CA SER A 46 -1.39 -1.02 -6.37
C SER A 46 0.11 -0.84 -6.50
N GLN A 47 0.55 -0.57 -7.71
CA GLN A 47 1.92 -0.12 -7.94
C GLN A 47 2.10 1.31 -7.46
N LEU A 48 3.32 1.62 -7.03
CA LEU A 48 3.74 2.97 -6.69
C LEU A 48 4.45 3.63 -7.88
N ASN A 49 4.46 4.96 -7.88
CA ASN A 49 5.25 5.73 -8.83
C ASN A 49 6.74 5.53 -8.51
N ARG A 50 7.53 5.22 -9.53
CA ARG A 50 8.98 5.01 -9.38
C ARG A 50 9.74 6.25 -8.92
N SER A 51 9.16 7.43 -9.03
CA SER A 51 9.79 8.68 -8.60
C SER A 51 10.16 8.70 -7.12
N LEU A 52 9.50 7.88 -6.30
CA LEU A 52 9.86 7.76 -4.88
C LEU A 52 11.29 7.25 -4.66
N GLU A 53 11.83 6.47 -5.61
CA GLU A 53 13.20 5.93 -5.53
C GLU A 53 14.28 7.00 -5.69
N GLN A 54 13.91 8.19 -6.14
CA GLN A 54 14.80 9.35 -6.25
C GLN A 54 14.87 10.16 -4.95
N ARG A 55 13.98 9.89 -3.99
CA ARG A 55 13.99 10.59 -2.71
C ARG A 55 15.02 10.00 -1.75
N PRO A 56 15.63 10.81 -0.87
CA PRO A 56 16.47 10.29 0.21
C PRO A 56 15.73 9.32 1.13
N ASN A 57 14.54 9.70 1.59
CA ASN A 57 13.63 8.83 2.32
C ASN A 57 12.65 8.17 1.35
N LYS A 58 12.79 6.86 1.15
CA LYS A 58 12.00 6.09 0.20
C LYS A 58 10.74 5.47 0.82
N ARG A 59 10.36 5.89 2.02
CA ARG A 59 9.09 5.48 2.61
C ARG A 59 7.93 6.06 1.79
N PRO A 60 7.01 5.21 1.33
CA PRO A 60 5.89 5.67 0.51
C PRO A 60 4.95 6.61 1.26
N ILE A 61 4.40 7.54 0.51
CA ILE A 61 3.32 8.44 0.93
C ILE A 61 2.15 8.35 -0.07
N ASN A 62 0.99 8.87 0.28
CA ASN A 62 -0.21 8.72 -0.55
C ASN A 62 -0.02 9.23 -1.99
N SER A 63 0.72 10.31 -2.18
CA SER A 63 1.00 10.84 -3.53
C SER A 63 1.87 9.94 -4.40
N ASP A 64 2.49 8.91 -3.83
CA ASP A 64 3.27 7.93 -4.59
C ASP A 64 2.38 6.86 -5.26
N LEU A 65 1.11 6.78 -4.92
CA LEU A 65 0.15 5.95 -5.66
C LEU A 65 0.02 6.48 -7.08
N ARG A 66 0.09 5.59 -8.05
CA ARG A 66 -0.12 5.97 -9.46
C ARG A 66 -1.58 6.32 -9.67
N GLU A 67 -1.83 7.49 -10.30
CA GLU A 67 -3.16 8.05 -10.56
C GLU A 67 -4.00 8.13 -9.26
N SER A 68 -3.42 8.71 -8.21
CA SER A 68 -3.82 8.52 -6.81
C SER A 68 -5.11 9.22 -6.38
N GLY A 69 -5.55 10.27 -7.08
CA GLY A 69 -6.62 11.14 -6.57
C GLY A 69 -7.90 10.39 -6.20
N ALA A 70 -8.43 9.57 -7.10
CA ALA A 70 -9.65 8.81 -6.83
C ALA A 70 -9.42 7.68 -5.82
N ILE A 71 -8.27 7.01 -5.89
CA ILE A 71 -7.92 5.95 -4.94
C ILE A 71 -7.86 6.50 -3.52
N GLU A 72 -7.25 7.67 -3.32
CA GLU A 72 -7.20 8.33 -2.02
C GLU A 72 -8.59 8.68 -1.48
N GLN A 73 -9.51 9.07 -2.35
CA GLN A 73 -10.89 9.38 -1.94
C GLN A 73 -11.70 8.13 -1.61
N ASP A 74 -11.61 7.09 -2.44
CA ASP A 74 -12.48 5.93 -2.34
C ASP A 74 -12.02 4.93 -1.28
N ALA A 75 -10.71 4.76 -1.07
CA ALA A 75 -10.18 3.81 -0.11
C ALA A 75 -10.49 4.22 1.33
N ASP A 76 -10.90 3.26 2.14
CA ASP A 76 -11.08 3.45 3.58
C ASP A 76 -9.73 3.38 4.31
N ILE A 77 -8.85 2.54 3.82
CA ILE A 77 -7.50 2.34 4.36
C ILE A 77 -6.51 2.30 3.20
N ILE A 78 -5.40 3.00 3.37
CA ILE A 78 -4.25 2.91 2.47
C ILE A 78 -3.05 2.49 3.31
N MET A 79 -2.44 1.38 2.93
CA MET A 79 -1.27 0.83 3.60
C MET A 79 -0.12 0.67 2.60
N PHE A 80 1.08 1.00 3.05
CA PHE A 80 2.31 0.79 2.29
C PHE A 80 3.19 -0.22 3.02
N VAL A 81 3.87 -1.04 2.26
CA VAL A 81 4.90 -1.95 2.78
C VAL A 81 6.27 -1.39 2.43
N TYR A 82 7.10 -1.20 3.44
CA TYR A 82 8.46 -0.72 3.29
C TYR A 82 9.44 -1.63 4.02
N ARG A 83 10.57 -1.92 3.39
CA ARG A 83 11.66 -2.68 4.00
C ARG A 83 12.96 -1.91 3.82
N ASP A 84 13.51 -1.42 4.91
CA ASP A 84 14.71 -0.59 4.89
C ASP A 84 15.92 -1.33 4.32
N GLU A 85 16.05 -2.62 4.60
CA GLU A 85 17.14 -3.47 4.11
C GLU A 85 17.24 -3.55 2.58
N VAL A 86 16.15 -3.29 1.85
CA VAL A 86 16.15 -3.30 0.38
C VAL A 86 16.95 -2.12 -0.17
N TYR A 87 16.90 -0.97 0.51
CA TYR A 87 17.55 0.27 0.10
C TYR A 87 18.86 0.52 0.85
N HIS A 88 18.97 0.00 2.08
CA HIS A 88 20.13 0.17 2.97
C HIS A 88 20.58 -1.20 3.49
N PRO A 89 21.47 -1.93 2.76
CA PRO A 89 21.90 -3.28 3.16
C PRO A 89 22.55 -3.35 4.53
N GLU A 90 23.13 -2.24 5.01
CA GLU A 90 23.78 -2.14 6.32
C GLU A 90 22.85 -1.64 7.44
N THR A 91 21.55 -1.59 7.19
CA THR A 91 20.58 -1.13 8.18
C THR A 91 20.55 -2.01 9.42
N GLU A 92 20.21 -1.41 10.56
CA GLU A 92 19.92 -2.12 11.81
C GLU A 92 18.59 -2.89 11.76
N TYR A 93 17.72 -2.56 10.81
CA TYR A 93 16.37 -3.12 10.66
C TYR A 93 16.30 -4.28 9.66
N LYS A 94 17.31 -5.15 9.64
CA LYS A 94 17.28 -6.37 8.81
C LYS A 94 16.14 -7.30 9.25
N GLY A 95 15.42 -7.86 8.28
CA GLY A 95 14.29 -8.74 8.53
C GLY A 95 13.06 -8.02 9.10
N VAL A 96 13.01 -6.70 9.01
CA VAL A 96 11.88 -5.89 9.47
C VAL A 96 11.15 -5.29 8.26
N ALA A 97 9.82 -5.39 8.28
CA ALA A 97 8.95 -4.64 7.37
C ALA A 97 8.18 -3.58 8.16
N GLU A 98 8.07 -2.40 7.60
CA GLU A 98 7.22 -1.34 8.11
C GLU A 98 5.91 -1.35 7.32
N ILE A 99 4.79 -1.41 8.05
CA ILE A 99 3.46 -1.22 7.49
C ILE A 99 3.05 0.20 7.80
N ILE A 100 3.05 1.04 6.79
CA ILE A 100 2.78 2.48 6.91
C ILE A 100 1.32 2.71 6.54
N ILE A 101 0.52 3.17 7.49
CA ILE A 101 -0.88 3.50 7.28
C ILE A 101 -0.96 4.97 6.89
N GLY A 102 -1.14 5.24 5.59
CA GLY A 102 -1.23 6.58 5.04
C GLY A 102 -2.63 7.18 5.07
N LYS A 103 -3.64 6.34 5.17
CA LYS A 103 -5.04 6.72 5.37
C LYS A 103 -5.77 5.67 6.17
N GLN A 104 -6.61 6.13 7.11
CA GLN A 104 -7.53 5.27 7.85
C GLN A 104 -8.72 6.10 8.29
N ARG A 105 -9.93 5.79 7.77
CA ARG A 105 -11.14 6.59 8.07
C ARG A 105 -11.55 6.53 9.53
N ASN A 106 -11.42 5.37 10.17
CA ASN A 106 -11.90 5.11 11.53
C ASN A 106 -10.77 4.93 12.53
N GLY A 107 -9.60 5.50 12.27
CA GLY A 107 -8.47 5.39 13.17
C GLY A 107 -7.31 6.31 12.76
N PRO A 108 -6.24 6.33 13.56
CA PRO A 108 -5.07 7.16 13.26
C PRO A 108 -4.24 6.60 12.11
N ILE A 109 -3.51 7.47 11.45
CA ILE A 109 -2.38 7.09 10.59
C ILE A 109 -1.18 6.77 11.48
N GLY A 110 -0.23 6.03 10.96
CA GLY A 110 0.99 5.66 11.70
C GLY A 110 1.72 4.53 11.03
N THR A 111 2.72 4.01 11.71
CA THR A 111 3.54 2.92 11.22
C THR A 111 3.60 1.81 12.27
N THR A 112 3.45 0.57 11.84
CA THR A 112 3.72 -0.61 12.65
C THR A 112 4.81 -1.44 12.01
N ARG A 113 5.58 -2.15 12.82
CA ARG A 113 6.68 -2.98 12.37
C ARG A 113 6.35 -4.45 12.54
N LEU A 114 6.72 -5.25 11.55
CA LEU A 114 6.59 -6.70 11.54
C LEU A 114 7.93 -7.33 11.20
N ALA A 115 8.12 -8.57 11.64
CA ALA A 115 9.21 -9.39 11.10
C ALA A 115 8.85 -9.83 9.68
N PHE A 116 9.83 -9.77 8.78
CA PHE A 116 9.69 -10.30 7.43
C PHE A 116 10.71 -11.42 7.19
N LEU A 117 10.20 -12.62 7.01
CA LEU A 117 10.99 -13.81 6.75
C LEU A 117 11.08 -13.98 5.22
N GLY A 118 12.05 -13.34 4.60
CA GLY A 118 12.18 -13.28 3.14
C GLY A 118 12.26 -14.65 2.47
N LYS A 119 12.90 -15.61 3.13
CA LYS A 119 13.00 -16.98 2.66
C LYS A 119 11.64 -17.65 2.43
N TYR A 120 10.62 -17.25 3.20
CA TYR A 120 9.27 -17.82 3.14
C TYR A 120 8.23 -16.80 2.63
N SER A 121 8.65 -15.57 2.26
CA SER A 121 7.73 -14.46 1.92
C SER A 121 6.63 -14.28 2.98
N ARG A 122 7.01 -14.32 4.25
CA ARG A 122 6.09 -14.38 5.39
C ARG A 122 6.32 -13.21 6.34
N PHE A 123 5.22 -12.63 6.80
CA PHE A 123 5.20 -11.65 7.88
C PHE A 123 4.86 -12.34 9.20
N GLU A 124 5.51 -11.93 10.26
CA GLU A 124 5.29 -12.37 11.63
C GLU A 124 5.32 -11.20 12.59
N ASN A 125 4.78 -11.40 13.79
CA ASN A 125 4.95 -10.42 14.86
C ASN A 125 6.43 -10.35 15.27
N LEU A 126 6.89 -9.15 15.59
CA LEU A 126 8.20 -8.98 16.21
C LEU A 126 8.18 -9.59 17.62
N ALA A 127 9.31 -10.21 18.00
CA ALA A 127 9.48 -10.71 19.35
C ALA A 127 9.44 -9.52 20.34
N PRO A 128 8.84 -9.69 21.54
CA PRO A 128 8.82 -8.63 22.56
C PRO A 128 10.24 -8.16 22.89
N GLY A 129 10.45 -6.85 22.87
CA GLY A 129 11.74 -6.22 23.18
C GLY A 129 12.77 -6.23 22.03
N SER A 130 12.41 -6.71 20.84
CA SER A 130 13.32 -6.77 19.70
C SER A 130 13.71 -5.40 19.15
N TYR A 131 12.88 -4.37 19.36
CA TYR A 131 13.17 -2.98 19.00
C TYR A 131 12.50 -2.05 19.99
N GLN A 132 13.26 -1.13 20.58
CA GLN A 132 12.68 -0.01 21.30
C GLN A 132 12.10 0.96 20.29
N PHE A 133 10.86 1.36 20.50
CA PHE A 133 10.24 2.41 19.72
C PHE A 133 10.85 3.73 20.19
N ASP A 134 11.56 4.42 19.32
CA ASP A 134 11.77 5.85 19.50
C ASP A 134 10.47 6.51 19.06
N ASP A 135 9.64 6.82 20.06
CA ASP A 135 8.50 7.71 19.89
C ASP A 135 9.02 9.12 19.68
N GLU A 136 9.12 9.58 18.44
CA GLU A 136 9.16 10.98 18.06
C GLU A 136 8.04 11.30 17.07
#